data_988c02651c07f2fc6c71adf6d5988251
#
_entry.id   988c02651c07f2fc6c71adf6d5988251
#
_cell.length_a   1.000
_cell.length_b   1.000
_cell.length_c   1.000
_cell.angle_alpha   90.00
_cell.angle_beta   90.00
_cell.angle_gamma   90.00
#
_symmetry.space_group_name_H-M   'P 1'
#
loop_
_entity.id
_entity.type
_entity.pdbx_description
1 polymer ?
#
loop_
_entity_poly.entity_id
_entity_poly.type
_entity_poly.pdbx_seq_one_letter_code
_entity_poly.pdbx_strand_id
1 'polypeptide(L)'
;MNNNHGEGMMVEQIKAGNSKAFEAMVIQYQPKLLSSMIAYTKSYEQAEEICQKTFIRVWQKIDSFRGDSALFTWIYRIGINLAKNEFASSYSRNSSKTTSLDISEHDISSHISPETDLIDKESESIIFNFIETLDIELKTAFTLRELEGRSYEEISTIMKCPIGTVRSRIFRARQLILEFMNQENIIND
;
A
#
# COMPACT_ATOMS: atom_id res chain seq x y z
N MET A 1 1.41 18.67 -18.92
CA MET A 1 0.97 17.83 -20.06
C MET A 1 2.08 17.00 -20.72
N ASN A 2 3.34 16.99 -20.25
CA ASN A 2 4.46 16.32 -20.95
C ASN A 2 5.00 15.01 -20.32
N ASN A 3 4.41 14.51 -19.23
CA ASN A 3 4.96 13.29 -18.59
C ASN A 3 4.64 11.99 -19.34
N ASN A 4 3.54 11.96 -20.09
CA ASN A 4 3.07 10.73 -20.74
C ASN A 4 3.93 10.30 -21.95
N HIS A 5 4.62 11.24 -22.60
CA HIS A 5 5.45 10.94 -23.79
C HIS A 5 6.78 10.28 -23.39
N GLY A 6 7.39 10.75 -22.30
CA GLY A 6 8.64 10.18 -21.77
C GLY A 6 8.46 8.78 -21.18
N GLU A 7 7.33 8.55 -20.50
CA GLU A 7 6.98 7.21 -19.97
C GLU A 7 6.77 6.20 -21.10
N GLY A 8 6.08 6.59 -22.18
CA GLY A 8 5.87 5.72 -23.33
C GLY A 8 7.18 5.28 -24.00
N MET A 9 8.10 6.22 -24.22
CA MET A 9 9.43 5.90 -24.78
C MET A 9 10.23 4.98 -23.86
N MET A 10 10.21 5.22 -22.56
CA MET A 10 10.86 4.36 -21.56
C MET A 10 10.31 2.93 -21.62
N VAL A 11 8.99 2.77 -21.66
CA VAL A 11 8.35 1.46 -21.75
C VAL A 11 8.74 0.71 -23.01
N GLU A 12 8.74 1.38 -24.18
CA GLU A 12 9.14 0.74 -25.44
C GLU A 12 10.61 0.32 -25.42
N GLN A 13 11.50 1.10 -24.81
CA GLN A 13 12.90 0.70 -24.63
C GLN A 13 13.05 -0.53 -23.72
N ILE A 14 12.26 -0.60 -22.64
CA ILE A 14 12.28 -1.75 -21.72
C ILE A 14 11.75 -3.00 -22.43
N LYS A 15 10.67 -2.90 -23.21
CA LYS A 15 10.15 -4.00 -24.05
C LYS A 15 11.18 -4.48 -25.07
N ALA A 16 12.02 -3.57 -25.59
CA ALA A 16 13.14 -3.92 -26.47
C ALA A 16 14.33 -4.54 -25.71
N GLY A 17 14.23 -4.81 -24.41
CA GLY A 17 15.27 -5.44 -23.59
C GLY A 17 16.35 -4.48 -23.06
N ASN A 18 16.11 -3.16 -23.11
CA ASN A 18 17.06 -2.18 -22.59
C ASN A 18 17.06 -2.14 -21.06
N SER A 19 18.07 -2.78 -20.44
CA SER A 19 18.25 -2.84 -18.99
C SER A 19 18.47 -1.48 -18.34
N LYS A 20 19.13 -0.53 -19.05
CA LYS A 20 19.36 0.83 -18.53
C LYS A 20 18.05 1.63 -18.42
N ALA A 21 17.14 1.45 -19.38
CA ALA A 21 15.82 2.06 -19.32
C ALA A 21 15.00 1.48 -18.14
N PHE A 22 15.14 0.18 -17.87
CA PHE A 22 14.52 -0.45 -16.72
C PHE A 22 15.10 0.05 -15.39
N GLU A 23 16.43 0.15 -15.29
CA GLU A 23 17.10 0.72 -14.12
C GLU A 23 16.62 2.15 -13.84
N ALA A 24 16.53 3.01 -14.87
CA ALA A 24 16.00 4.35 -14.74
C ALA A 24 14.56 4.36 -14.23
N MET A 25 13.71 3.44 -14.69
CA MET A 25 12.35 3.26 -14.19
C MET A 25 12.35 2.85 -12.71
N VAL A 26 13.21 1.91 -12.32
CA VAL A 26 13.32 1.49 -10.90
C VAL A 26 13.72 2.67 -10.03
N ILE A 27 14.77 3.41 -10.40
CA ILE A 27 15.24 4.60 -9.65
C ILE A 27 14.11 5.62 -9.49
N GLN A 28 13.32 5.84 -10.54
CA GLN A 28 12.22 6.82 -10.54
C GLN A 28 11.05 6.40 -9.65
N TYR A 29 10.67 5.13 -9.64
CA TYR A 29 9.42 4.68 -8.99
C TYR A 29 9.61 3.93 -7.69
N GLN A 30 10.81 3.39 -7.40
CA GLN A 30 11.08 2.64 -6.18
C GLN A 30 10.81 3.44 -4.90
N PRO A 31 11.26 4.70 -4.74
CA PRO A 31 11.01 5.44 -3.49
C PRO A 31 9.51 5.61 -3.21
N LYS A 32 8.75 5.90 -4.26
CA LYS A 32 7.29 6.09 -4.15
C LYS A 32 6.57 4.77 -3.86
N LEU A 33 6.98 3.68 -4.50
CA LEU A 33 6.42 2.36 -4.25
C LEU A 33 6.75 1.89 -2.83
N LEU A 34 8.00 2.08 -2.39
CA LEU A 34 8.46 1.69 -1.05
C LEU A 34 7.68 2.43 0.04
N SER A 35 7.52 3.75 -0.08
CA SER A 35 6.71 4.54 0.85
C SER A 35 5.28 4.00 0.96
N SER A 36 4.66 3.70 -0.19
CA SER A 36 3.31 3.11 -0.22
C SER A 36 3.26 1.73 0.42
N MET A 37 4.27 0.90 0.18
CA MET A 37 4.33 -0.45 0.77
C MET A 37 4.60 -0.39 2.28
N ILE A 38 5.42 0.54 2.77
CA ILE A 38 5.61 0.77 4.21
C ILE A 38 4.28 1.17 4.86
N ALA A 39 3.53 2.11 4.26
CA ALA A 39 2.21 2.50 4.74
C ALA A 39 1.24 1.33 4.79
N TYR A 40 1.37 0.36 3.86
CA TYR A 40 0.51 -0.82 3.77
C TYR A 40 0.92 -1.95 4.73
N THR A 41 2.23 -2.25 4.85
CA THR A 41 2.76 -3.39 5.61
C THR A 41 3.12 -3.06 7.04
N LYS A 42 3.33 -1.76 7.36
CA LYS A 42 3.88 -1.28 8.64
C LYS A 42 5.27 -1.88 8.98
N SER A 43 5.94 -2.47 8.01
CA SER A 43 7.26 -3.07 8.14
C SER A 43 8.13 -2.67 6.96
N TYR A 44 9.27 -2.05 7.24
CA TYR A 44 10.24 -1.68 6.20
C TYR A 44 10.75 -2.91 5.45
N GLU A 45 11.10 -3.97 6.19
CA GLU A 45 11.63 -5.22 5.61
C GLU A 45 10.63 -5.87 4.65
N GLN A 46 9.36 -6.01 5.08
CA GLN A 46 8.30 -6.56 4.22
C GLN A 46 8.03 -5.65 3.01
N ALA A 47 8.02 -4.33 3.21
CA ALA A 47 7.82 -3.38 2.12
C ALA A 47 8.94 -3.46 1.08
N GLU A 48 10.19 -3.57 1.52
CA GLU A 48 11.35 -3.72 0.64
C GLU A 48 11.28 -5.03 -0.16
N GLU A 49 10.96 -6.14 0.48
CA GLU A 49 10.78 -7.44 -0.18
C GLU A 49 9.68 -7.39 -1.24
N ILE A 50 8.53 -6.79 -0.91
CA ILE A 50 7.43 -6.60 -1.86
C ILE A 50 7.86 -5.71 -3.02
N CYS A 51 8.60 -4.63 -2.77
CA CYS A 51 9.13 -3.76 -3.83
C CYS A 51 10.06 -4.52 -4.78
N GLN A 52 10.99 -5.30 -4.26
CA GLN A 52 11.90 -6.12 -5.07
C GLN A 52 11.12 -7.11 -5.94
N LYS A 53 10.21 -7.87 -5.33
CA LYS A 53 9.34 -8.80 -6.06
C LYS A 53 8.47 -8.09 -7.11
N THR A 54 8.02 -6.86 -6.79
CA THR A 54 7.23 -6.05 -7.73
C THR A 54 8.02 -5.72 -8.97
N PHE A 55 9.25 -5.21 -8.86
CA PHE A 55 10.05 -4.86 -10.02
C PHE A 55 10.48 -6.09 -10.83
N ILE A 56 10.75 -7.24 -10.19
CA ILE A 56 10.94 -8.50 -10.91
C ILE A 56 9.70 -8.85 -11.75
N ARG A 57 8.51 -8.73 -11.19
CA ARG A 57 7.25 -8.96 -11.92
C ARG A 57 6.98 -7.93 -13.00
N VAL A 58 7.35 -6.68 -12.77
CA VAL A 58 7.27 -5.60 -13.77
C VAL A 58 8.14 -5.97 -14.99
N TRP A 59 9.40 -6.34 -14.79
CA TRP A 59 10.29 -6.79 -15.85
C TRP A 59 9.69 -7.93 -16.66
N GLN A 60 9.19 -8.96 -15.98
CA GLN A 60 8.58 -10.15 -16.60
C GLN A 60 7.29 -9.86 -17.38
N LYS A 61 6.56 -8.78 -17.04
CA LYS A 61 5.24 -8.49 -17.57
C LYS A 61 5.14 -7.18 -18.33
N ILE A 62 6.24 -6.50 -18.60
CA ILE A 62 6.23 -5.18 -19.23
C ILE A 62 5.57 -5.21 -20.61
N ASP A 63 5.71 -6.30 -21.36
CA ASP A 63 5.07 -6.50 -22.66
C ASP A 63 3.53 -6.43 -22.58
N SER A 64 2.96 -6.77 -21.41
CA SER A 64 1.51 -6.70 -21.17
C SER A 64 1.01 -5.31 -20.81
N PHE A 65 1.89 -4.34 -20.61
CA PHE A 65 1.49 -2.96 -20.36
C PHE A 65 1.01 -2.29 -21.64
N ARG A 66 -0.27 -1.87 -21.65
CA ARG A 66 -0.97 -1.30 -22.85
C ARG A 66 -1.08 0.23 -22.81
N GLY A 67 -0.66 0.89 -21.72
CA GLY A 67 -0.85 2.33 -21.55
C GLY A 67 -2.26 2.76 -21.14
N ASP A 68 -3.15 1.82 -20.78
CA ASP A 68 -4.53 2.09 -20.34
C ASP A 68 -4.60 2.82 -18.98
N SER A 69 -3.47 2.94 -18.30
CA SER A 69 -3.29 3.69 -17.05
C SER A 69 -1.90 4.27 -16.99
N ALA A 70 -1.65 5.24 -16.08
CA ALA A 70 -0.28 5.68 -15.79
C ALA A 70 0.60 4.49 -15.42
N LEU A 71 1.87 4.51 -15.84
CA LEU A 71 2.82 3.42 -15.60
C LEU A 71 2.95 3.10 -14.11
N PHE A 72 3.04 4.14 -13.25
CA PHE A 72 3.10 3.93 -11.81
C PHE A 72 1.86 3.21 -11.26
N THR A 73 0.66 3.52 -11.74
CA THR A 73 -0.58 2.84 -11.33
C THR A 73 -0.54 1.34 -11.67
N TRP A 74 0.03 0.99 -12.82
CA TRP A 74 0.20 -0.41 -13.22
C TRP A 74 1.25 -1.13 -12.35
N ILE A 75 2.41 -0.50 -12.08
CA ILE A 75 3.44 -1.00 -11.16
C ILE A 75 2.84 -1.21 -9.76
N TYR A 76 2.16 -0.19 -9.26
CA TYR A 76 1.52 -0.21 -7.94
C TYR A 76 0.52 -1.36 -7.80
N ARG A 77 -0.31 -1.60 -8.83
CA ARG A 77 -1.25 -2.73 -8.86
C ARG A 77 -0.55 -4.08 -8.71
N ILE A 78 0.63 -4.24 -9.29
CA ILE A 78 1.43 -5.46 -9.13
C ILE A 78 1.88 -5.59 -7.68
N GLY A 79 2.40 -4.52 -7.09
CA GLY A 79 2.87 -4.49 -5.70
C GLY A 79 1.78 -4.80 -4.69
N ILE A 80 0.63 -4.12 -4.78
CA ILE A 80 -0.47 -4.35 -3.84
C ILE A 80 -1.05 -5.77 -3.94
N ASN A 81 -1.08 -6.36 -5.14
CA ASN A 81 -1.52 -7.74 -5.30
C ASN A 81 -0.52 -8.75 -4.70
N LEU A 82 0.79 -8.46 -4.75
CA LEU A 82 1.80 -9.26 -4.06
C LEU A 82 1.65 -9.15 -2.55
N ALA A 83 1.50 -7.93 -2.03
CA ALA A 83 1.27 -7.69 -0.62
C ALA A 83 0.03 -8.46 -0.11
N LYS A 84 -1.10 -8.35 -0.80
CA LYS A 84 -2.33 -9.09 -0.46
C LYS A 84 -2.11 -10.59 -0.39
N ASN A 85 -1.41 -11.17 -1.36
CA ASN A 85 -1.17 -12.61 -1.40
C ASN A 85 -0.27 -13.07 -0.26
N GLU A 86 0.72 -12.27 0.14
CA GLU A 86 1.59 -12.56 1.28
C GLU A 86 0.82 -12.53 2.61
N PHE A 87 -0.01 -11.53 2.82
CA PHE A 87 -0.87 -11.45 4.02
C PHE A 87 -1.87 -12.61 4.06
N ALA A 88 -2.53 -12.95 2.96
CA ALA A 88 -3.46 -14.07 2.89
C ALA A 88 -2.76 -15.41 3.20
N SER A 89 -1.53 -15.59 2.72
CA SER A 89 -0.73 -16.80 2.98
C SER A 89 -0.22 -16.88 4.42
N SER A 90 0.09 -15.75 5.03
CA SER A 90 0.52 -15.65 6.43
C SER A 90 -0.65 -15.91 7.39
N TYR A 91 -1.83 -15.40 7.10
CA TYR A 91 -3.05 -15.68 7.86
C TYR A 91 -3.42 -17.16 7.81
N SER A 92 -3.36 -17.79 6.63
CA SER A 92 -3.60 -19.24 6.49
C SER A 92 -2.57 -20.11 7.23
N ARG A 93 -1.32 -19.67 7.33
CA ARG A 93 -0.25 -20.38 8.09
C ARG A 93 -0.39 -20.18 9.60
N ASN A 94 -0.85 -19.00 10.06
CA ASN A 94 -1.02 -18.72 11.47
C ASN A 94 -2.32 -19.31 12.05
N SER A 95 -3.34 -19.56 11.24
CA SER A 95 -4.57 -20.24 11.71
C SER A 95 -4.34 -21.72 12.03
N SER A 96 -3.18 -22.29 11.64
CA SER A 96 -2.76 -23.66 12.01
C SER A 96 -1.74 -23.71 13.16
N LYS A 97 -1.35 -22.56 13.74
CA LYS A 97 -0.48 -22.48 14.92
C LYS A 97 -0.98 -21.38 15.84
N THR A 98 -1.77 -21.79 16.83
CA THR A 98 -2.04 -20.99 18.01
C THR A 98 -0.74 -20.88 18.80
N THR A 99 -0.04 -19.73 18.78
CA THR A 99 0.84 -19.29 19.87
C THR A 99 1.36 -17.87 19.62
N SER A 100 1.11 -17.01 20.61
CA SER A 100 1.89 -15.82 21.03
C SER A 100 2.25 -14.75 20.00
N LEU A 101 1.58 -13.62 20.15
CA LEU A 101 1.98 -12.31 19.64
C LEU A 101 3.28 -11.86 20.34
N ASP A 102 4.39 -11.89 19.64
CA ASP A 102 5.54 -11.05 19.96
C ASP A 102 5.44 -9.78 19.13
N ILE A 103 5.08 -8.69 19.81
CA ILE A 103 5.09 -7.34 19.26
C ILE A 103 6.55 -6.87 19.32
N SER A 104 7.25 -6.90 18.20
CA SER A 104 8.53 -6.21 18.09
C SER A 104 8.27 -4.74 17.74
N GLU A 105 8.42 -3.88 18.72
CA GLU A 105 8.55 -2.42 18.57
C GLU A 105 9.71 -2.12 17.63
N HIS A 106 9.42 -1.50 16.48
CA HIS A 106 10.44 -0.83 15.68
C HIS A 106 10.09 0.65 15.59
N ASP A 107 10.88 1.43 16.30
CA ASP A 107 10.96 2.87 16.32
C ASP A 107 11.04 3.46 14.91
N ILE A 108 10.05 4.25 14.54
CA ILE A 108 10.17 5.24 13.46
C ILE A 108 10.29 6.60 14.15
N SER A 109 11.51 7.03 14.37
CA SER A 109 11.79 8.38 14.89
C SER A 109 11.55 9.42 13.82
N SER A 110 10.50 10.23 13.96
CA SER A 110 10.40 11.55 13.35
C SER A 110 10.40 12.59 14.45
N HIS A 111 11.38 13.47 14.42
CA HIS A 111 11.57 14.58 15.35
C HIS A 111 10.44 15.58 15.26
N ILE A 112 9.67 15.78 16.35
CA ILE A 112 8.99 17.03 16.75
C ILE A 112 8.64 16.91 18.24
N SER A 113 8.81 18.00 18.99
CA SER A 113 8.60 18.38 20.40
C SER A 113 7.85 17.47 21.43
N PRO A 114 8.29 17.40 22.73
CA PRO A 114 8.11 16.19 23.56
C PRO A 114 6.85 16.07 24.42
N GLU A 115 5.91 16.97 24.52
CA GLU A 115 4.88 16.91 25.58
C GLU A 115 3.41 16.79 25.13
N THR A 116 3.04 17.24 23.94
CA THR A 116 1.74 16.96 23.30
C THR A 116 1.78 15.70 22.44
N ASP A 117 2.97 15.30 22.02
CA ASP A 117 3.23 14.22 21.05
C ASP A 117 3.02 12.79 21.59
N LEU A 118 3.01 12.55 22.88
CA LEU A 118 2.93 11.19 23.42
C LEU A 118 1.50 10.64 23.40
N ILE A 119 0.52 11.47 23.71
CA ILE A 119 -0.91 11.07 23.72
C ILE A 119 -1.40 10.88 22.27
N ASP A 120 -0.98 11.75 21.35
CA ASP A 120 -1.35 11.63 19.92
C ASP A 120 -0.71 10.38 19.30
N LYS A 121 0.55 10.09 19.60
CA LYS A 121 1.27 8.91 19.08
C LYS A 121 0.69 7.59 19.60
N GLU A 122 0.26 7.53 20.84
CA GLU A 122 -0.37 6.34 21.40
C GLU A 122 -1.73 6.10 20.75
N SER A 123 -2.56 7.15 20.61
CA SER A 123 -3.84 7.09 19.91
C SER A 123 -3.70 6.73 18.44
N GLU A 124 -2.72 7.31 17.74
CA GLU A 124 -2.40 6.95 16.35
C GLU A 124 -2.00 5.47 16.23
N SER A 125 -1.14 4.98 17.13
CA SER A 125 -0.70 3.58 17.15
C SER A 125 -1.90 2.62 17.35
N ILE A 126 -2.81 2.94 18.25
CA ILE A 126 -4.02 2.15 18.51
C ILE A 126 -4.91 2.08 17.26
N ILE A 127 -5.16 3.23 16.61
CA ILE A 127 -5.95 3.29 15.37
C ILE A 127 -5.28 2.50 14.25
N PHE A 128 -3.96 2.65 14.07
CA PHE A 128 -3.23 1.89 13.06
C PHE A 128 -3.29 0.39 13.30
N ASN A 129 -3.15 -0.06 14.54
CA ASN A 129 -3.29 -1.46 14.90
C ASN A 129 -4.70 -1.99 14.59
N PHE A 130 -5.74 -1.20 14.83
CA PHE A 130 -7.10 -1.58 14.46
C PHE A 130 -7.27 -1.69 12.93
N ILE A 131 -6.71 -0.75 12.15
CA ILE A 131 -6.75 -0.81 10.68
C ILE A 131 -6.13 -2.12 10.17
N GLU A 132 -5.08 -2.63 10.84
CA GLU A 132 -4.46 -3.92 10.50
C GLU A 132 -5.41 -5.12 10.68
N THR A 133 -6.38 -5.03 11.58
CA THR A 133 -7.38 -6.08 11.80
C THR A 133 -8.51 -6.09 10.77
N LEU A 134 -8.66 -5.02 9.99
CA LEU A 134 -9.68 -4.94 8.96
C LEU A 134 -9.49 -6.00 7.87
N ASP A 135 -10.62 -6.42 7.28
CA ASP A 135 -10.58 -7.23 6.06
C ASP A 135 -9.65 -6.59 5.01
N ILE A 136 -8.84 -7.41 4.36
CA ILE A 136 -7.79 -6.98 3.42
C ILE A 136 -8.32 -6.07 2.30
N GLU A 137 -9.57 -6.26 1.87
CA GLU A 137 -10.18 -5.44 0.82
C GLU A 137 -10.60 -4.06 1.36
N LEU A 138 -11.07 -3.99 2.61
CA LEU A 138 -11.43 -2.75 3.29
C LEU A 138 -10.16 -1.95 3.61
N LYS A 139 -9.16 -2.60 4.21
CA LYS A 139 -7.85 -2.02 4.50
C LYS A 139 -7.22 -1.43 3.25
N THR A 140 -7.16 -2.20 2.16
CA THR A 140 -6.57 -1.75 0.89
C THR A 140 -7.28 -0.51 0.34
N ALA A 141 -8.61 -0.53 0.28
CA ALA A 141 -9.38 0.59 -0.25
C ALA A 141 -9.20 1.85 0.61
N PHE A 142 -9.20 1.70 1.92
CA PHE A 142 -9.00 2.77 2.90
C PHE A 142 -7.59 3.36 2.78
N THR A 143 -6.54 2.55 2.82
CA THR A 143 -5.14 3.00 2.70
C THR A 143 -4.90 3.76 1.41
N LEU A 144 -5.37 3.24 0.27
CA LEU A 144 -5.25 3.90 -1.01
C LEU A 144 -5.94 5.27 -1.05
N ARG A 145 -7.08 5.40 -0.38
CA ARG A 145 -7.84 6.65 -0.36
C ARG A 145 -7.29 7.65 0.64
N GLU A 146 -7.13 7.23 1.91
CA GLU A 146 -6.85 8.15 3.02
C GLU A 146 -5.35 8.45 3.17
N LEU A 147 -4.50 7.44 3.01
CA LEU A 147 -3.06 7.62 3.19
C LEU A 147 -2.34 8.01 1.90
N GLU A 148 -2.83 7.56 0.74
CA GLU A 148 -2.19 7.83 -0.54
C GLU A 148 -2.93 8.86 -1.42
N GLY A 149 -4.11 9.28 -1.02
CA GLY A 149 -4.90 10.29 -1.73
C GLY A 149 -5.36 9.89 -3.13
N ARG A 150 -5.48 8.56 -3.42
CA ARG A 150 -5.88 8.07 -4.74
C ARG A 150 -7.32 8.41 -5.07
N SER A 151 -7.60 8.65 -6.35
CA SER A 151 -8.97 8.78 -6.84
C SER A 151 -9.73 7.45 -6.80
N TYR A 152 -11.05 7.50 -6.79
CA TYR A 152 -11.87 6.27 -6.84
C TYR A 152 -11.63 5.47 -8.13
N GLU A 153 -11.35 6.14 -9.24
CA GLU A 153 -11.05 5.55 -10.53
C GLU A 153 -9.71 4.80 -10.50
N GLU A 154 -8.67 5.42 -9.92
CA GLU A 154 -7.38 4.76 -9.71
C GLU A 154 -7.52 3.53 -8.81
N ILE A 155 -8.25 3.67 -7.69
CA ILE A 155 -8.48 2.56 -6.75
C ILE A 155 -9.25 1.43 -7.44
N SER A 156 -10.28 1.75 -8.22
CA SER A 156 -11.05 0.79 -9.02
C SER A 156 -10.13 -0.01 -9.97
N THR A 157 -9.20 0.69 -10.63
CA THR A 157 -8.21 0.08 -11.51
C THR A 157 -7.21 -0.80 -10.75
N ILE A 158 -6.70 -0.33 -9.59
CA ILE A 158 -5.76 -1.06 -8.75
C ILE A 158 -6.41 -2.33 -8.19
N MET A 159 -7.60 -2.20 -7.62
CA MET A 159 -8.32 -3.29 -6.96
C MET A 159 -9.09 -4.19 -7.93
N LYS A 160 -9.19 -3.83 -9.22
CA LYS A 160 -9.96 -4.52 -10.26
C LYS A 160 -11.41 -4.76 -9.84
N CYS A 161 -12.07 -3.75 -9.30
CA CYS A 161 -13.46 -3.81 -8.90
C CYS A 161 -14.21 -2.53 -9.31
N PRO A 162 -15.55 -2.55 -9.43
CA PRO A 162 -16.34 -1.37 -9.78
C PRO A 162 -16.15 -0.22 -8.80
N ILE A 163 -16.24 1.03 -9.27
CA ILE A 163 -16.12 2.24 -8.44
C ILE A 163 -17.14 2.22 -7.28
N GLY A 164 -18.34 1.71 -7.50
CA GLY A 164 -19.35 1.53 -6.45
C GLY A 164 -18.86 0.61 -5.32
N THR A 165 -18.13 -0.45 -5.65
CA THR A 165 -17.51 -1.36 -4.69
C THR A 165 -16.38 -0.65 -3.91
N VAL A 166 -15.57 0.19 -4.58
CA VAL A 166 -14.55 1.00 -3.91
C VAL A 166 -15.18 1.92 -2.87
N ARG A 167 -16.23 2.66 -3.28
CA ARG A 167 -16.94 3.58 -2.37
C ARG A 167 -17.52 2.87 -1.15
N SER A 168 -18.17 1.71 -1.35
CA SER A 168 -18.75 0.94 -0.25
C SER A 168 -17.68 0.38 0.70
N ARG A 169 -16.53 -0.07 0.17
CA ARG A 169 -15.40 -0.54 0.99
C ARG A 169 -14.80 0.57 1.83
N ILE A 170 -14.55 1.74 1.25
CA ILE A 170 -14.02 2.90 1.98
C ILE A 170 -15.02 3.34 3.06
N PHE A 171 -16.29 3.44 2.71
CA PHE A 171 -17.34 3.81 3.65
C PHE A 171 -17.39 2.82 4.83
N ARG A 172 -17.38 1.51 4.55
CA ARG A 172 -17.41 0.48 5.58
C ARG A 172 -16.18 0.51 6.49
N ALA A 173 -14.99 0.69 5.90
CA ALA A 173 -13.76 0.84 6.68
C ALA A 173 -13.81 2.04 7.62
N ARG A 174 -14.26 3.21 7.14
CA ARG A 174 -14.44 4.41 7.98
C ARG A 174 -15.43 4.17 9.13
N GLN A 175 -16.54 3.49 8.85
CA GLN A 175 -17.54 3.15 9.88
C GLN A 175 -16.92 2.30 10.99
N LEU A 176 -16.21 1.24 10.64
CA LEU A 176 -15.57 0.34 11.60
C LEU A 176 -14.51 1.07 12.43
N ILE A 177 -13.72 1.96 11.81
CA ILE A 177 -12.72 2.77 12.51
C ILE A 177 -13.39 3.74 13.49
N LEU A 178 -14.46 4.43 13.07
CA LEU A 178 -15.22 5.33 13.95
C LEU A 178 -15.88 4.58 15.12
N GLU A 179 -16.47 3.43 14.86
CA GLU A 179 -17.05 2.58 15.91
C GLU A 179 -15.98 2.17 16.94
N PHE A 180 -14.79 1.79 16.48
CA PHE A 180 -13.65 1.46 17.33
C PHE A 180 -13.18 2.66 18.15
N MET A 181 -12.97 3.82 17.50
CA MET A 181 -12.52 5.05 18.18
C MET A 181 -13.50 5.50 19.27
N ASN A 182 -14.80 5.34 19.03
CA ASN A 182 -15.84 5.64 20.03
C ASN A 182 -15.79 4.66 21.21
N GLN A 183 -15.53 3.37 20.97
CA GLN A 183 -15.41 2.35 22.03
C GLN A 183 -14.18 2.58 22.91
N GLU A 184 -13.06 2.98 22.32
CA GLU A 184 -11.82 3.28 23.04
C GLU A 184 -11.78 4.68 23.66
N ASN A 185 -12.85 5.47 23.56
CA ASN A 185 -12.95 6.87 24.01
C ASN A 185 -11.88 7.82 23.41
N ILE A 186 -11.35 7.49 22.23
CA ILE A 186 -10.31 8.28 21.57
C ILE A 186 -10.85 9.62 21.02
N ILE A 187 -12.17 9.75 20.84
CA ILE A 187 -12.84 10.96 20.27
C ILE A 187 -13.42 11.88 21.37
N ASN A 188 -13.38 11.51 22.65
CA ASN A 188 -14.08 12.23 23.72
C ASN A 188 -13.21 13.21 24.53
N ASP A 189 -12.04 13.59 24.04
CA ASP A 189 -11.19 14.68 24.48
C ASP A 189 -10.96 15.65 23.30
#